data_13da41deda27a9b4c894fc3fe938903a
#
_entry.id   13da41deda27a9b4c894fc3fe938903a
#
_cell.length_a   1.000
_cell.length_b   1.000
_cell.length_c   1.000
_cell.angle_alpha   90.00
_cell.angle_beta   90.00
_cell.angle_gamma   90.00
#
_symmetry.space_group_name_H-M   'P 1'
#
loop_
_entity.id
_entity.type
_entity.pdbx_description
1 polymer ?
#
loop_
_entity_poly.entity_id
_entity_poly.type
_entity_poly.pdbx_seq_one_letter_code
_entity_poly.pdbx_strand_id
1 'polypeptide(L)'
;MLDAFQLTIASWGALALLLLIQILVADFFGLKARHVPGSPVTADHSDPLFRASRTVANTNEGIAVYIIVILFCVLSGANATYTGYLSWAYVIARAGYAVCYYGNIQLLRSVMFGVALLMLFGLLLTGMFT
;
A
#
# COMPACT_ATOMS: atom_id res chain seq x y z
N MET A 1 -6.42 14.05 21.32
CA MET A 1 -5.32 13.31 20.67
C MET A 1 -5.66 12.95 19.23
N LEU A 2 -6.71 12.20 19.00
CA LEU A 2 -7.05 11.75 17.64
C LEU A 2 -7.50 12.87 16.71
N ASP A 3 -8.04 13.96 17.22
CA ASP A 3 -8.48 15.10 16.41
C ASP A 3 -7.34 15.73 15.59
N ALA A 4 -6.12 15.73 16.13
CA ALA A 4 -4.95 16.23 15.44
C ALA A 4 -4.52 15.34 14.26
N PHE A 5 -4.88 14.05 14.28
CA PHE A 5 -4.46 13.05 13.31
C PHE A 5 -5.55 12.71 12.27
N GLN A 6 -6.52 13.61 12.05
CA GLN A 6 -7.61 13.34 11.10
C GLN A 6 -7.10 13.05 9.67
N LEU A 7 -6.05 13.76 9.24
CA LEU A 7 -5.45 13.54 7.93
C LEU A 7 -4.84 12.12 7.83
N THR A 8 -4.17 11.68 8.88
CA THR A 8 -3.62 10.31 8.98
C THR A 8 -4.73 9.27 8.97
N ILE A 9 -5.80 9.49 9.73
CA ILE A 9 -6.97 8.58 9.79
C ILE A 9 -7.61 8.46 8.40
N ALA A 10 -7.75 9.56 7.67
CA ALA A 10 -8.29 9.55 6.31
C ALA A 10 -7.43 8.71 5.36
N SER A 11 -6.11 8.67 5.55
CA SER A 11 -5.22 7.82 4.74
C SER A 11 -5.48 6.33 4.95
N TRP A 12 -5.92 5.92 6.14
CA TRP A 12 -6.32 4.53 6.40
C TRP A 12 -7.56 4.14 5.59
N GLY A 13 -8.55 5.03 5.51
CA GLY A 13 -9.73 4.82 4.66
C GLY A 13 -9.34 4.69 3.19
N ALA A 14 -8.43 5.56 2.73
CA ALA A 14 -7.93 5.50 1.36
C ALA A 14 -7.16 4.19 1.08
N LEU A 15 -6.35 3.73 2.02
CA LEU A 15 -5.63 2.46 1.89
C LEU A 15 -6.60 1.27 1.85
N ALA A 16 -7.62 1.28 2.71
CA ALA A 16 -8.65 0.24 2.71
C ALA A 16 -9.39 0.19 1.36
N LEU A 17 -9.75 1.34 0.81
CA LEU A 17 -10.37 1.42 -0.52
C LEU A 17 -9.44 0.87 -1.60
N LEU A 18 -8.17 1.27 -1.58
CA LEU A 18 -7.16 0.77 -2.52
C LEU A 18 -7.03 -0.75 -2.45
N LEU A 19 -6.98 -1.30 -1.25
CA LEU A 19 -6.86 -2.74 -1.04
C LEU A 19 -8.10 -3.49 -1.54
N LEU A 20 -9.30 -2.97 -1.28
CA LEU A 20 -10.55 -3.54 -1.79
C LEU A 20 -10.58 -3.53 -3.32
N ILE A 21 -10.15 -2.43 -3.96
CA ILE A 21 -10.05 -2.35 -5.41
C ILE A 21 -9.07 -3.40 -5.94
N GLN A 22 -7.92 -3.57 -5.30
CA GLN A 22 -6.92 -4.57 -5.70
C GLN A 22 -7.47 -6.00 -5.60
N ILE A 23 -8.23 -6.29 -4.56
CA ILE A 23 -8.90 -7.60 -4.39
C ILE A 23 -9.88 -7.83 -5.54
N LEU A 24 -10.71 -6.84 -5.85
CA LEU A 24 -11.69 -6.94 -6.93
C LEU A 24 -11.02 -7.12 -8.29
N VAL A 25 -9.91 -6.44 -8.55
CA VAL A 25 -9.15 -6.59 -9.80
C VAL A 25 -8.57 -8.01 -9.90
N ALA A 26 -8.01 -8.54 -8.82
CA ALA A 26 -7.49 -9.91 -8.80
C ALA A 26 -8.60 -10.94 -9.01
N ASP A 27 -9.75 -10.74 -8.39
CA ASP A 27 -10.92 -11.61 -8.57
C ASP A 27 -11.44 -11.55 -10.01
N PHE A 28 -11.50 -10.36 -10.60
CA PHE A 28 -11.92 -10.21 -11.99
C PHE A 28 -11.03 -11.02 -12.95
N PHE A 29 -9.71 -10.91 -12.83
CA PHE A 29 -8.79 -11.69 -13.66
C PHE A 29 -8.83 -13.17 -13.33
N GLY A 30 -9.06 -13.54 -12.08
CA GLY A 30 -9.26 -14.94 -11.68
C GLY A 30 -10.48 -15.55 -12.33
N LEU A 31 -11.62 -14.87 -12.32
CA LEU A 31 -12.85 -15.32 -12.98
C LEU A 31 -12.66 -15.42 -14.50
N LYS A 32 -12.02 -14.43 -15.10
CA LYS A 32 -11.75 -14.42 -16.54
C LYS A 32 -10.86 -15.59 -16.98
N ALA A 33 -9.88 -15.94 -16.16
CA ALA A 33 -8.96 -17.06 -16.41
C ALA A 33 -9.51 -18.41 -15.94
N ARG A 34 -10.70 -18.44 -15.34
CA ARG A 34 -11.29 -19.65 -14.72
C ARG A 34 -10.37 -20.29 -13.70
N HIS A 35 -9.65 -19.45 -12.96
CA HIS A 35 -8.74 -19.87 -11.90
C HIS A 35 -9.53 -20.44 -10.72
N VAL A 36 -9.06 -21.58 -10.17
CA VAL A 36 -9.68 -22.18 -8.99
C VAL A 36 -9.30 -21.35 -7.76
N PRO A 37 -10.28 -20.77 -7.02
CA PRO A 37 -9.99 -19.99 -5.82
C PRO A 37 -9.13 -20.78 -4.83
N GLY A 38 -8.11 -20.10 -4.28
CA GLY A 38 -7.20 -20.71 -3.30
C GLY A 38 -6.06 -21.52 -3.91
N SER A 39 -6.08 -21.82 -5.21
CA SER A 39 -4.96 -22.50 -5.87
C SER A 39 -3.82 -21.51 -6.18
N PRO A 40 -2.55 -21.99 -6.24
CA PRO A 40 -1.42 -21.13 -6.59
C PRO A 40 -1.54 -20.54 -7.98
N VAL A 41 -1.05 -19.30 -8.15
CA VAL A 41 -0.93 -18.65 -9.44
C VAL A 41 0.51 -18.80 -9.94
N THR A 42 0.67 -19.30 -11.18
CA THR A 42 2.00 -19.46 -11.77
C THR A 42 2.70 -18.12 -11.93
N ALA A 43 3.96 -18.04 -11.52
CA ALA A 43 4.77 -16.84 -11.59
C ALA A 43 5.10 -16.48 -13.04
N ASP A 44 4.35 -15.53 -13.60
CA ASP A 44 4.50 -15.05 -14.98
C ASP A 44 4.05 -13.60 -15.09
N HIS A 45 5.00 -12.67 -15.23
CA HIS A 45 4.71 -11.23 -15.33
C HIS A 45 3.96 -10.85 -16.61
N SER A 46 3.91 -11.70 -17.61
CA SER A 46 3.08 -11.50 -18.81
C SER A 46 1.59 -11.78 -18.54
N ASP A 47 1.29 -12.54 -17.49
CA ASP A 47 -0.07 -12.90 -17.11
C ASP A 47 -0.70 -11.80 -16.22
N PRO A 48 -1.81 -11.18 -16.66
CA PRO A 48 -2.52 -10.19 -15.84
C PRO A 48 -2.98 -10.73 -14.49
N LEU A 49 -3.37 -11.99 -14.40
CA LEU A 49 -3.77 -12.62 -13.14
C LEU A 49 -2.61 -12.66 -12.16
N PHE A 50 -1.42 -13.03 -12.61
CA PHE A 50 -0.23 -13.03 -11.75
C PHE A 50 0.07 -11.61 -11.24
N ARG A 51 0.07 -10.62 -12.14
CA ARG A 51 0.34 -9.23 -11.74
C ARG A 51 -0.70 -8.71 -10.74
N ALA A 52 -1.98 -8.98 -10.96
CA ALA A 52 -3.04 -8.57 -10.04
C ALA A 52 -2.90 -9.26 -8.67
N SER A 53 -2.60 -10.54 -8.64
CA SER A 53 -2.39 -11.32 -7.42
C SER A 53 -1.17 -10.83 -6.64
N ARG A 54 -0.07 -10.52 -7.33
CA ARG A 54 1.14 -9.99 -6.69
C ARG A 54 0.94 -8.57 -6.16
N THR A 55 0.13 -7.76 -6.83
CA THR A 55 -0.19 -6.40 -6.38
C THR A 55 -0.87 -6.43 -5.01
N VAL A 56 -1.92 -7.24 -4.86
CA VAL A 56 -2.62 -7.34 -3.57
C VAL A 56 -1.75 -7.96 -2.49
N ALA A 57 -0.98 -8.99 -2.82
CA ALA A 57 -0.08 -9.63 -1.88
C ALA A 57 0.99 -8.67 -1.37
N ASN A 58 1.59 -7.89 -2.26
CA ASN A 58 2.62 -6.92 -1.88
C ASN A 58 2.07 -5.78 -1.03
N THR A 59 0.84 -5.32 -1.29
CA THR A 59 0.18 -4.33 -0.44
C THR A 59 -0.03 -4.89 0.97
N ASN A 60 -0.51 -6.14 1.08
CA ASN A 60 -0.69 -6.81 2.36
C ASN A 60 0.64 -7.02 3.12
N GLU A 61 1.73 -7.31 2.43
CA GLU A 61 3.05 -7.47 3.04
C GLU A 61 3.52 -6.20 3.76
N GLY A 62 3.16 -5.02 3.26
CA GLY A 62 3.55 -3.74 3.85
C GLY A 62 2.59 -3.19 4.90
N ILE A 63 1.38 -3.72 5.00
CA ILE A 63 0.31 -3.11 5.79
C ILE A 63 0.61 -3.12 7.30
N ALA A 64 1.22 -4.18 7.80
CA ALA A 64 1.59 -4.30 9.21
C ALA A 64 2.60 -3.21 9.60
N VAL A 65 3.63 -2.98 8.80
CA VAL A 65 4.63 -1.94 9.04
C VAL A 65 3.97 -0.56 9.02
N TYR A 66 3.12 -0.29 8.04
CA TYR A 66 2.38 0.98 7.93
C TYR A 66 1.54 1.26 9.19
N ILE A 67 0.77 0.29 9.66
CA ILE A 67 -0.04 0.44 10.86
C ILE A 67 0.85 0.66 12.11
N ILE A 68 1.91 -0.11 12.26
CA ILE A 68 2.82 -0.03 13.41
C ILE A 68 3.49 1.34 13.47
N VAL A 69 4.02 1.86 12.37
CA VAL A 69 4.72 3.16 12.39
C VAL A 69 3.76 4.32 12.61
N ILE A 70 2.51 4.24 12.12
CA ILE A 70 1.51 5.26 12.40
C ILE A 70 1.09 5.25 13.86
N LEU A 71 0.81 4.07 14.42
CA LEU A 71 0.50 3.95 15.85
C LEU A 71 1.65 4.48 16.71
N PHE A 72 2.87 4.17 16.32
CA PHE A 72 4.06 4.70 16.99
C PHE A 72 4.09 6.25 16.95
N CYS A 73 3.83 6.86 15.78
CA CYS A 73 3.75 8.31 15.67
C CYS A 73 2.66 8.91 16.55
N VAL A 74 1.46 8.33 16.55
CA VAL A 74 0.33 8.82 17.36
C VAL A 74 0.64 8.71 18.85
N LEU A 75 1.14 7.56 19.28
CA LEU A 75 1.41 7.30 20.71
C LEU A 75 2.62 8.07 21.24
N SER A 76 3.61 8.37 20.38
CA SER A 76 4.76 9.19 20.76
C SER A 76 4.49 10.71 20.72
N GLY A 77 3.30 11.12 20.26
CA GLY A 77 2.95 12.53 20.12
C GLY A 77 3.69 13.22 18.98
N ALA A 78 3.99 12.49 17.91
CA ALA A 78 4.68 13.03 16.75
C ALA A 78 3.92 14.18 16.08
N ASN A 79 4.63 14.99 15.29
CA ASN A 79 4.00 16.07 14.55
C ASN A 79 2.90 15.52 13.63
N ALA A 80 1.64 15.88 13.93
CA ALA A 80 0.47 15.34 13.24
C ALA A 80 0.41 15.73 11.77
N THR A 81 0.89 16.90 11.40
CA THR A 81 0.92 17.38 10.03
C THR A 81 1.89 16.55 9.17
N TYR A 82 3.11 16.35 9.65
CA TYR A 82 4.09 15.52 8.95
C TYR A 82 3.66 14.06 8.87
N THR A 83 3.12 13.54 9.96
CA THR A 83 2.57 12.17 9.98
C THR A 83 1.47 12.02 8.92
N GLY A 84 0.57 12.99 8.82
CA GLY A 84 -0.50 12.99 7.82
C GLY A 84 0.03 13.04 6.38
N TYR A 85 0.96 13.92 6.09
CA TYR A 85 1.53 14.04 4.74
C TYR A 85 2.30 12.79 4.32
N LEU A 86 3.12 12.22 5.21
CA LEU A 86 3.85 10.99 4.92
C LEU A 86 2.93 9.80 4.75
N SER A 87 1.86 9.72 5.54
CA SER A 87 0.83 8.66 5.42
C SER A 87 0.14 8.72 4.05
N TRP A 88 -0.26 9.90 3.61
CA TRP A 88 -0.87 10.07 2.29
C TRP A 88 0.12 9.82 1.16
N ALA A 89 1.37 10.28 1.30
CA ALA A 89 2.42 9.99 0.32
C ALA A 89 2.64 8.48 0.16
N TYR A 90 2.61 7.73 1.26
CA TYR A 90 2.66 6.27 1.23
C TYR A 90 1.50 5.67 0.44
N VAL A 91 0.27 6.07 0.74
CA VAL A 91 -0.93 5.54 0.06
C VAL A 91 -0.91 5.88 -1.43
N ILE A 92 -0.54 7.12 -1.79
CA ILE A 92 -0.43 7.54 -3.19
C ILE A 92 0.65 6.73 -3.92
N ALA A 93 1.80 6.50 -3.29
CA ALA A 93 2.86 5.67 -3.86
C ALA A 93 2.39 4.22 -4.06
N ARG A 94 1.61 3.67 -3.13
CA ARG A 94 1.02 2.33 -3.27
C ARG A 94 -0.01 2.26 -4.39
N ALA A 95 -0.82 3.32 -4.57
CA ALA A 95 -1.74 3.41 -5.70
C ALA A 95 -0.97 3.46 -7.04
N GLY A 96 0.07 4.27 -7.12
CA GLY A 96 0.95 4.32 -8.28
C GLY A 96 1.63 2.99 -8.57
N TYR A 97 2.08 2.30 -7.53
CA TYR A 97 2.63 0.94 -7.64
C TYR A 97 1.62 -0.03 -8.27
N ALA A 98 0.37 -0.02 -7.81
CA ALA A 98 -0.68 -0.89 -8.33
C ALA A 98 -0.93 -0.63 -9.82
N VAL A 99 -1.09 0.64 -10.20
CA VAL A 99 -1.30 1.02 -11.61
C VAL A 99 -0.13 0.57 -12.49
N CYS A 100 1.10 0.79 -12.05
CA CYS A 100 2.29 0.38 -12.78
C CYS A 100 2.40 -1.15 -12.89
N TYR A 101 2.02 -1.87 -11.85
CA TYR A 101 2.03 -3.34 -11.87
C TYR A 101 0.99 -3.88 -12.86
N TYR A 102 -0.23 -3.34 -12.83
CA TYR A 102 -1.28 -3.73 -13.77
C TYR A 102 -0.88 -3.46 -15.23
N GLY A 103 -0.23 -2.32 -15.48
CA GLY A 103 0.28 -1.94 -16.79
C GLY A 103 1.59 -2.62 -17.19
N ASN A 104 2.16 -3.45 -16.33
CA ASN A 104 3.45 -4.13 -16.53
C ASN A 104 4.63 -3.16 -16.76
N ILE A 105 4.62 -2.00 -16.11
CA ILE A 105 5.70 -0.99 -16.15
C ILE A 105 6.66 -1.29 -15.00
N GLN A 106 7.63 -2.16 -15.23
CA GLN A 106 8.45 -2.74 -14.16
C GLN A 106 9.35 -1.71 -13.45
N LEU A 107 10.01 -0.83 -14.20
CA LEU A 107 10.90 0.16 -13.60
C LEU A 107 10.15 1.14 -12.70
N LEU A 108 9.06 1.72 -13.21
CA LEU A 108 8.27 2.69 -12.45
C LEU A 108 7.58 2.05 -11.25
N ARG A 109 7.15 0.80 -11.38
CA ARG A 109 6.65 0.00 -10.25
C ARG A 109 7.69 -0.07 -9.12
N SER A 110 8.93 -0.38 -9.46
CA SER A 110 10.02 -0.48 -8.47
C SER A 110 10.33 0.88 -7.84
N VAL A 111 10.26 1.96 -8.60
CA VAL A 111 10.41 3.33 -8.09
C VAL A 111 9.28 3.65 -7.09
N MET A 112 8.04 3.35 -7.43
CA MET A 112 6.89 3.57 -6.53
C MET A 112 7.01 2.76 -5.24
N PHE A 113 7.47 1.52 -5.32
CA PHE A 113 7.77 0.70 -4.15
C PHE A 113 8.83 1.35 -3.27
N GLY A 114 9.92 1.84 -3.86
CA GLY A 114 10.97 2.54 -3.14
C GLY A 114 10.49 3.82 -2.46
N VAL A 115 9.65 4.61 -3.14
CA VAL A 115 9.03 5.82 -2.57
C VAL A 115 8.16 5.45 -1.36
N ALA A 116 7.32 4.44 -1.48
CA ALA A 116 6.49 3.97 -0.36
C ALA A 116 7.35 3.55 0.84
N LEU A 117 8.43 2.82 0.58
CA LEU A 117 9.36 2.39 1.63
C LEU A 117 10.03 3.60 2.32
N LEU A 118 10.44 4.61 1.56
CA LEU A 118 10.99 5.85 2.11
C LEU A 118 9.97 6.58 2.99
N MET A 119 8.69 6.56 2.64
CA MET A 119 7.64 7.18 3.47
C MET A 119 7.49 6.44 4.81
N LEU A 120 7.61 5.12 4.82
CA LEU A 120 7.61 4.35 6.08
C LEU A 120 8.80 4.69 6.96
N PHE A 121 10.00 4.83 6.39
CA PHE A 121 11.16 5.30 7.13
C PHE A 121 10.96 6.73 7.64
N GLY A 122 10.40 7.61 6.84
CA GLY A 122 10.07 8.98 7.24
C GLY A 122 9.11 9.02 8.44
N LEU A 123 8.08 8.18 8.42
CA LEU A 123 7.15 8.03 9.55
C LEU A 123 7.87 7.55 10.81
N LEU A 124 8.71 6.53 10.68
CA LEU A 124 9.50 6.03 11.80
C LEU A 124 10.37 7.13 12.42
N LEU A 125 11.09 7.87 11.57
CA LEU A 125 11.93 8.98 12.03
C LEU A 125 11.10 10.10 12.68
N THR A 126 9.94 10.44 12.13
CA THR A 126 9.03 11.43 12.70
C THR A 126 8.61 11.05 14.12
N GLY A 127 8.32 9.77 14.37
CA GLY A 127 8.01 9.27 15.70
C GLY A 127 9.22 9.24 16.64
N MET A 128 10.40 8.91 16.12
CA MET A 128 11.62 8.78 16.93
C MET A 128 12.18 10.14 17.41
N PHE A 129 12.03 11.17 16.60
CA PHE A 129 12.59 12.50 16.89
C PHE A 129 11.52 13.51 17.31
N THR A 130 10.59 13.04 18.08
CA THR A 130 9.49 13.87 18.62
C THR A 130 9.83 14.47 19.99
#